data_c7bf63f051b15fe445176c8ff3dfeb46
#
_entry.id   c7bf63f051b15fe445176c8ff3dfeb46
#
_cell.length_a   1.000
_cell.length_b   1.000
_cell.length_c   1.000
_cell.angle_alpha   90.00
_cell.angle_beta   90.00
_cell.angle_gamma   90.00
#
_symmetry.space_group_name_H-M   'P 1'
#
loop_
_entity.id
_entity.type
_entity.pdbx_description
1 polymer ?
#
loop_
_entity_poly.entity_id
_entity_poly.type
_entity_poly.pdbx_seq_one_letter_code
_entity_poly.pdbx_strand_id
1 'polypeptide(L)'
;FTQTAEPVSFGADIMAGSFIKNPGGGIAPTGGYIAGRKDLVELCAYRLNAPGLGKELGCTLETPRDMYLGFYYAPGVVCEAIKTAIYAQCLLELVGKKPIPRYCEAHNDIVTCFDAGTADALIGFCRGVQAASPVDSYAAPEPSPEPGYTDEVIMASGSFTQGSTIELSCDGPLREPYTCYLQGGLNFAASRAGVLLAVQNAYFKD
;
A
#
# COMPACT_ATOMS: atom_id res chain seq x y z
N PHE A 1 -3.94 12.07 0.36
CA PHE A 1 -5.24 11.97 -0.30
C PHE A 1 -6.35 11.39 0.59
N THR A 2 -6.01 10.95 1.79
CA THR A 2 -6.99 10.58 2.84
C THR A 2 -7.46 11.79 3.64
N GLN A 3 -6.70 12.87 3.61
CA GLN A 3 -6.95 14.12 4.31
C GLN A 3 -7.01 15.29 3.33
N THR A 4 -7.66 16.39 3.75
CA THR A 4 -7.80 17.61 2.95
C THR A 4 -6.58 18.53 3.03
N ALA A 5 -5.64 18.25 3.91
CA ALA A 5 -4.43 19.05 4.10
C ALA A 5 -3.19 18.15 4.22
N GLU A 6 -2.09 18.62 3.68
CA GLU A 6 -0.82 17.90 3.64
C GLU A 6 0.07 18.23 4.86
N PRO A 7 1.07 17.40 5.19
CA PRO A 7 1.93 17.61 6.36
C PRO A 7 2.56 18.98 6.45
N VAL A 8 2.90 19.61 5.33
CA VAL A 8 3.45 20.98 5.30
C VAL A 8 2.47 22.03 5.84
N SER A 9 1.16 21.77 5.76
CA SER A 9 0.13 22.64 6.33
C SER A 9 0.07 22.56 7.87
N PHE A 10 0.67 21.54 8.44
CA PHE A 10 0.74 21.29 9.88
C PHE A 10 2.14 21.54 10.48
N GLY A 11 3.02 22.20 9.72
CA GLY A 11 4.31 22.63 10.20
C GLY A 11 5.51 21.79 9.79
N ALA A 12 5.33 20.78 8.92
CA ALA A 12 6.46 20.10 8.33
C ALA A 12 7.19 21.04 7.35
N ASP A 13 8.50 21.18 7.48
CA ASP A 13 9.30 22.02 6.59
C ASP A 13 9.42 21.42 5.19
N ILE A 14 9.44 20.09 5.09
CA ILE A 14 9.60 19.35 3.84
C ILE A 14 8.93 17.99 3.96
N MET A 15 8.40 17.50 2.86
CA MET A 15 7.85 16.15 2.72
C MET A 15 8.31 15.53 1.41
N ALA A 16 8.33 14.22 1.35
CA ALA A 16 8.61 13.46 0.13
C ALA A 16 7.62 12.31 -0.01
N GLY A 17 7.31 11.96 -1.25
CA GLY A 17 6.44 10.83 -1.57
C GLY A 17 6.87 10.13 -2.85
N SER A 18 6.35 8.93 -3.04
CA SER A 18 6.65 8.07 -4.18
C SER A 18 5.48 8.01 -5.16
N PHE A 19 5.77 8.13 -6.47
CA PHE A 19 4.78 7.95 -7.51
C PHE A 19 4.55 6.49 -7.91
N ILE A 20 5.38 5.55 -7.47
CA ILE A 20 5.05 4.12 -7.60
C ILE A 20 4.02 3.67 -6.55
N LYS A 21 3.67 4.54 -5.62
CA LYS A 21 2.62 4.35 -4.61
C LYS A 21 1.34 5.11 -5.02
N ASN A 22 0.39 5.22 -4.09
CA ASN A 22 -0.90 5.83 -4.35
C ASN A 22 -0.86 7.20 -5.03
N PRO A 23 0.11 8.11 -4.74
CA PRO A 23 0.21 9.38 -5.45
C PRO A 23 0.42 9.26 -6.97
N GLY A 24 0.95 8.15 -7.43
CA GLY A 24 1.10 7.86 -8.87
C GLY A 24 -0.12 7.20 -9.53
N GLY A 25 -1.18 6.94 -8.78
CA GLY A 25 -2.48 6.46 -9.28
C GLY A 25 -2.45 5.12 -10.00
N GLY A 26 -1.39 4.32 -9.84
CA GLY A 26 -1.17 3.08 -10.58
C GLY A 26 -0.75 3.28 -12.04
N ILE A 27 -0.47 4.52 -12.45
CA ILE A 27 -0.12 4.90 -13.82
C ILE A 27 1.36 5.25 -13.93
N ALA A 28 1.88 6.01 -12.96
CA ALA A 28 3.27 6.45 -12.98
C ALA A 28 4.23 5.25 -12.85
N PRO A 29 5.13 5.03 -13.81
CA PRO A 29 6.02 3.86 -13.80
C PRO A 29 7.17 4.00 -12.81
N THR A 30 7.48 5.23 -12.41
CA THR A 30 8.60 5.56 -11.53
C THR A 30 8.41 6.96 -10.96
N GLY A 31 9.35 7.41 -10.14
CA GLY A 31 9.45 8.79 -9.69
C GLY A 31 8.94 9.03 -8.28
N GLY A 32 9.10 10.28 -7.88
CA GLY A 32 8.67 10.78 -6.59
C GLY A 32 8.54 12.28 -6.62
N TYR A 33 8.13 12.84 -5.51
CA TYR A 33 8.03 14.28 -5.34
C TYR A 33 8.60 14.71 -4.00
N ILE A 34 9.07 15.94 -3.98
CA ILE A 34 9.47 16.65 -2.76
C ILE A 34 8.69 17.96 -2.74
N ALA A 35 8.04 18.25 -1.64
CA ALA A 35 7.28 19.49 -1.44
C ALA A 35 7.59 20.11 -0.07
N GLY A 36 7.48 21.42 0.02
CA GLY A 36 7.76 22.13 1.28
C GLY A 36 8.37 23.51 1.05
N ARG A 37 9.18 23.94 1.99
CA ARG A 37 9.87 25.23 1.93
C ARG A 37 10.75 25.32 0.68
N LYS A 38 10.65 26.43 -0.02
CA LYS A 38 11.34 26.68 -1.31
C LYS A 38 12.85 26.48 -1.21
N ASP A 39 13.47 27.01 -0.16
CA ASP A 39 14.92 26.89 0.06
C ASP A 39 15.37 25.44 0.22
N LEU A 40 14.61 24.62 0.94
CA LEU A 40 14.91 23.19 1.15
C LEU A 40 14.67 22.38 -0.13
N VAL A 41 13.59 22.64 -0.85
CA VAL A 41 13.29 21.98 -2.12
C VAL A 41 14.38 22.29 -3.17
N GLU A 42 14.89 23.51 -3.18
CA GLU A 42 15.99 23.91 -4.06
C GLU A 42 17.29 23.18 -3.72
N LEU A 43 17.65 23.07 -2.44
CA LEU A 43 18.80 22.26 -2.01
C LEU A 43 18.67 20.79 -2.42
N CYS A 44 17.47 20.21 -2.29
CA CYS A 44 17.20 18.86 -2.76
C CYS A 44 17.43 18.72 -4.28
N ALA A 45 17.01 19.70 -5.07
CA ALA A 45 17.23 19.70 -6.52
C ALA A 45 18.73 19.68 -6.89
N TYR A 46 19.55 20.45 -6.18
CA TYR A 46 21.02 20.43 -6.37
C TYR A 46 21.63 19.09 -5.96
N ARG A 47 21.05 18.40 -5.02
CA ARG A 47 21.56 17.09 -4.56
C ARG A 47 21.14 15.93 -5.46
N LEU A 48 19.93 15.98 -5.99
CA LEU A 48 19.34 14.91 -6.81
C LEU A 48 19.86 14.89 -8.25
N ASN A 49 20.20 16.05 -8.79
CA ASN A 49 20.73 16.18 -10.14
C ASN A 49 22.26 16.28 -10.14
N ALA A 50 22.84 16.56 -11.29
CA ALA A 50 24.27 16.81 -11.37
C ALA A 50 24.66 18.04 -10.52
N PRO A 51 25.78 18.00 -9.79
CA PRO A 51 26.19 19.08 -8.91
C PRO A 51 26.19 20.45 -9.60
N GLY A 52 25.52 21.42 -8.96
CA GLY A 52 25.46 22.80 -9.44
C GLY A 52 24.43 23.10 -10.52
N LEU A 53 23.72 22.10 -11.05
CA LEU A 53 22.74 22.30 -12.14
C LEU A 53 21.30 22.43 -11.65
N GLY A 54 21.01 21.94 -10.44
CA GLY A 54 19.67 21.99 -9.87
C GLY A 54 18.64 21.33 -10.79
N LYS A 55 17.44 21.91 -10.86
CA LYS A 55 16.31 21.38 -11.64
C LYS A 55 16.28 21.81 -13.11
N GLU A 56 17.24 22.58 -13.56
CA GLU A 56 17.30 23.04 -14.95
C GLU A 56 17.64 21.93 -15.92
N LEU A 57 18.35 20.92 -15.46
CA LEU A 57 18.67 19.71 -16.19
C LEU A 57 18.21 18.49 -15.39
N GLY A 58 17.84 17.47 -16.09
CA GLY A 58 17.44 16.18 -15.51
C GLY A 58 16.81 15.29 -16.55
N CYS A 59 17.09 14.00 -16.46
CA CYS A 59 16.47 13.02 -17.35
C CYS A 59 15.17 12.52 -16.71
N THR A 60 14.04 12.90 -17.30
CA THR A 60 12.71 12.45 -16.86
C THR A 60 12.24 11.19 -17.60
N LEU A 61 13.01 10.71 -18.58
CA LEU A 61 12.69 9.50 -19.37
C LEU A 61 11.27 9.53 -19.95
N GLU A 62 10.79 10.71 -20.33
CA GLU A 62 9.45 10.95 -20.88
C GLU A 62 8.28 10.59 -19.93
N THR A 63 8.56 10.40 -18.62
CA THR A 63 7.57 10.01 -17.63
C THR A 63 6.74 11.13 -16.98
N PRO A 64 7.01 12.46 -17.15
CA PRO A 64 6.25 13.50 -16.46
C PRO A 64 4.75 13.45 -16.74
N ARG A 65 4.36 13.11 -17.98
CA ARG A 65 2.93 13.00 -18.34
C ARG A 65 2.24 11.95 -17.48
N ASP A 66 2.83 10.78 -17.32
CA ASP A 66 2.25 9.69 -16.55
C ASP A 66 2.28 9.98 -15.04
N MET A 67 3.31 10.68 -14.56
CA MET A 67 3.33 11.17 -13.18
C MET A 67 2.19 12.14 -12.90
N TYR A 68 1.96 13.15 -13.76
CA TYR A 68 0.87 14.10 -13.59
C TYR A 68 -0.50 13.46 -13.76
N LEU A 69 -0.65 12.54 -14.72
CA LEU A 69 -1.90 11.81 -14.93
C LEU A 69 -2.22 10.92 -13.72
N GLY A 70 -1.22 10.18 -13.22
CA GLY A 70 -1.36 9.37 -12.03
C GLY A 70 -1.71 10.21 -10.79
N PHE A 71 -1.06 11.34 -10.61
CA PHE A 71 -1.36 12.27 -9.52
C PHE A 71 -2.79 12.82 -9.61
N TYR A 72 -3.27 13.09 -10.80
CA TYR A 72 -4.65 13.53 -11.03
C TYR A 72 -5.68 12.46 -10.64
N TYR A 73 -5.41 11.18 -10.93
CA TYR A 73 -6.29 10.07 -10.57
C TYR A 73 -6.12 9.57 -9.13
N ALA A 74 -5.04 9.91 -8.46
CA ALA A 74 -4.71 9.40 -7.14
C ALA A 74 -5.83 9.52 -6.09
N PRO A 75 -6.61 10.63 -6.01
CA PRO A 75 -7.73 10.70 -5.07
C PRO A 75 -8.78 9.59 -5.28
N GLY A 76 -9.07 9.26 -6.54
CA GLY A 76 -9.99 8.16 -6.88
C GLY A 76 -9.43 6.80 -6.47
N VAL A 77 -8.14 6.57 -6.74
CA VAL A 77 -7.43 5.34 -6.36
C VAL A 77 -7.41 5.15 -4.84
N VAL A 78 -7.10 6.21 -4.09
CA VAL A 78 -7.13 6.18 -2.63
C VAL A 78 -8.54 5.91 -2.10
N CYS A 79 -9.57 6.49 -2.73
CA CYS A 79 -10.96 6.22 -2.38
C CYS A 79 -11.32 4.73 -2.54
N GLU A 80 -10.88 4.07 -3.61
CA GLU A 80 -11.09 2.63 -3.81
C GLU A 80 -10.36 1.79 -2.73
N ALA A 81 -9.14 2.18 -2.36
CA ALA A 81 -8.39 1.53 -1.29
C ALA A 81 -9.07 1.70 0.08
N ILE A 82 -9.61 2.89 0.39
CA ILE A 82 -10.37 3.12 1.64
C ILE A 82 -11.66 2.28 1.66
N LYS A 83 -12.40 2.21 0.56
CA LYS A 83 -13.58 1.34 0.46
C LYS A 83 -13.21 -0.12 0.73
N THR A 84 -12.07 -0.56 0.20
CA THR A 84 -11.54 -1.92 0.43
C THR A 84 -11.20 -2.14 1.91
N ALA A 85 -10.53 -1.17 2.54
CA ALA A 85 -10.20 -1.23 3.97
C ALA A 85 -11.46 -1.32 4.83
N ILE A 86 -12.44 -0.45 4.62
CA ILE A 86 -13.72 -0.45 5.35
C ILE A 86 -14.45 -1.78 5.17
N TYR A 87 -14.50 -2.31 3.96
CA TYR A 87 -15.12 -3.60 3.68
C TYR A 87 -14.41 -4.75 4.41
N ALA A 88 -13.07 -4.76 4.35
CA ALA A 88 -12.26 -5.77 5.05
C ALA A 88 -12.48 -5.72 6.56
N GLN A 89 -12.49 -4.53 7.14
CA GLN A 89 -12.75 -4.34 8.57
C GLN A 89 -14.12 -4.83 8.98
N CYS A 90 -15.16 -4.51 8.20
CA CYS A 90 -16.51 -5.00 8.45
C CYS A 90 -16.57 -6.54 8.40
N LEU A 91 -15.96 -7.15 7.39
CA LEU A 91 -15.92 -8.59 7.25
C LEU A 91 -15.12 -9.28 8.35
N LEU A 92 -13.98 -8.70 8.75
CA LEU A 92 -13.17 -9.19 9.86
C LEU A 92 -13.92 -9.14 11.20
N GLU A 93 -14.67 -8.07 11.46
CA GLU A 93 -15.53 -8.00 12.66
C GLU A 93 -16.63 -9.08 12.66
N LEU A 94 -17.22 -9.38 11.49
CA LEU A 94 -18.22 -10.44 11.35
C LEU A 94 -17.66 -11.83 11.68
N VAL A 95 -16.38 -12.06 11.45
CA VAL A 95 -15.69 -13.32 11.82
C VAL A 95 -14.99 -13.25 13.19
N GLY A 96 -15.34 -12.25 14.02
CA GLY A 96 -14.88 -12.13 15.40
C GLY A 96 -13.48 -11.55 15.58
N LYS A 97 -12.90 -10.95 14.54
CA LYS A 97 -11.62 -10.24 14.63
C LYS A 97 -11.81 -8.78 15.05
N LYS A 98 -10.73 -8.14 15.47
CA LYS A 98 -10.73 -6.74 15.92
C LYS A 98 -9.79 -5.92 15.04
N PRO A 99 -10.24 -5.46 13.88
CA PRO A 99 -9.42 -4.64 13.01
C PRO A 99 -9.19 -3.24 13.59
N ILE A 100 -8.06 -2.65 13.23
CA ILE A 100 -7.67 -1.28 13.57
C ILE A 100 -7.29 -0.57 12.25
N PRO A 101 -7.94 0.57 11.92
CA PRO A 101 -9.14 1.12 12.56
C PRO A 101 -10.34 0.18 12.37
N ARG A 102 -11.41 0.43 13.09
CA ARG A 102 -12.70 -0.22 12.84
C ARG A 102 -13.39 0.41 11.63
N TYR A 103 -14.27 -0.35 10.97
CA TYR A 103 -14.99 0.13 9.78
C TYR A 103 -15.77 1.43 9.98
N CYS A 104 -16.18 1.74 11.22
CA CYS A 104 -16.94 2.96 11.57
C CYS A 104 -16.07 4.11 12.10
N GLU A 105 -14.76 3.92 12.17
CA GLU A 105 -13.81 4.95 12.64
C GLU A 105 -13.24 5.75 11.46
N ALA A 106 -12.66 6.91 11.77
CA ALA A 106 -12.00 7.74 10.77
C ALA A 106 -10.74 7.07 10.24
N HIS A 107 -10.55 7.13 8.92
CA HIS A 107 -9.38 6.60 8.24
C HIS A 107 -8.41 7.72 7.91
N ASN A 108 -7.19 7.61 8.40
CA ASN A 108 -6.10 8.55 8.11
C ASN A 108 -5.12 8.00 7.04
N ASP A 109 -5.24 6.72 6.76
CA ASP A 109 -4.48 5.98 5.74
C ASP A 109 -5.35 4.87 5.14
N ILE A 110 -4.74 3.99 4.36
CA ILE A 110 -5.40 2.87 3.67
C ILE A 110 -5.11 1.52 4.31
N VAL A 111 -4.46 1.51 5.48
CA VAL A 111 -4.01 0.28 6.14
C VAL A 111 -5.06 -0.21 7.12
N THR A 112 -5.27 -1.50 7.12
CA THR A 112 -6.03 -2.22 8.14
C THR A 112 -5.11 -3.23 8.81
N CYS A 113 -4.92 -3.16 10.11
CA CYS A 113 -4.22 -4.20 10.84
C CYS A 113 -5.17 -4.99 11.74
N PHE A 114 -4.87 -6.26 11.94
CA PHE A 114 -5.65 -7.13 12.82
C PHE A 114 -4.81 -8.34 13.26
N ASP A 115 -5.20 -8.93 14.38
CA ASP A 115 -4.62 -10.18 14.86
C ASP A 115 -5.27 -11.36 14.13
N ALA A 116 -4.49 -12.08 13.35
CA ALA A 116 -4.96 -13.28 12.65
C ALA A 116 -5.25 -14.44 13.60
N GLY A 117 -4.61 -14.47 14.77
CA GLY A 117 -4.82 -15.46 15.83
C GLY A 117 -3.88 -16.64 15.78
N THR A 118 -3.48 -17.10 14.61
CA THR A 118 -2.53 -18.20 14.41
C THR A 118 -1.66 -17.96 13.18
N ALA A 119 -0.50 -18.63 13.13
CA ALA A 119 0.36 -18.62 11.95
C ALA A 119 -0.38 -19.10 10.69
N ASP A 120 -1.12 -20.19 10.81
CA ASP A 120 -1.89 -20.77 9.71
C ASP A 120 -2.97 -19.82 9.17
N ALA A 121 -3.64 -19.06 10.06
CA ALA A 121 -4.61 -18.06 9.65
C ALA A 121 -3.95 -16.90 8.90
N LEU A 122 -2.80 -16.40 9.38
CA LEU A 122 -2.03 -15.36 8.70
C LEU A 122 -1.58 -15.84 7.31
N ILE A 123 -1.00 -17.04 7.22
CA ILE A 123 -0.57 -17.64 5.95
C ILE A 123 -1.77 -17.83 5.01
N GLY A 124 -2.88 -18.36 5.53
CA GLY A 124 -4.11 -18.56 4.77
C GLY A 124 -4.67 -17.25 4.22
N PHE A 125 -4.66 -16.19 5.03
CA PHE A 125 -5.10 -14.86 4.62
C PHE A 125 -4.25 -14.32 3.48
N CYS A 126 -2.93 -14.33 3.61
CA CYS A 126 -2.01 -13.90 2.56
C CYS A 126 -2.17 -14.71 1.27
N ARG A 127 -2.30 -16.03 1.36
CA ARG A 127 -2.55 -16.89 0.20
C ARG A 127 -3.88 -16.58 -0.48
N GLY A 128 -4.93 -16.25 0.28
CA GLY A 128 -6.21 -15.84 -0.28
C GLY A 128 -6.15 -14.50 -1.02
N VAL A 129 -5.44 -13.50 -0.46
CA VAL A 129 -5.17 -12.23 -1.15
C VAL A 129 -4.41 -12.51 -2.45
N GLN A 130 -3.36 -13.32 -2.42
CA GLN A 130 -2.54 -13.62 -3.59
C GLN A 130 -3.33 -14.35 -4.68
N ALA A 131 -4.14 -15.32 -4.32
CA ALA A 131 -4.96 -16.09 -5.28
C ALA A 131 -5.98 -15.22 -6.02
N ALA A 132 -6.36 -14.09 -5.45
CA ALA A 132 -7.27 -13.12 -6.08
C ALA A 132 -6.55 -12.04 -6.87
N SER A 133 -5.22 -12.04 -6.90
CA SER A 133 -4.44 -11.02 -7.61
C SER A 133 -4.60 -11.17 -9.12
N PRO A 134 -4.74 -10.07 -9.87
CA PRO A 134 -5.00 -10.15 -11.31
C PRO A 134 -3.80 -10.64 -12.13
N VAL A 135 -2.58 -10.52 -11.62
CA VAL A 135 -1.35 -10.88 -12.38
C VAL A 135 -0.72 -12.15 -11.82
N ASP A 136 -0.36 -12.17 -10.56
CA ASP A 136 0.45 -13.24 -9.95
C ASP A 136 -0.39 -14.22 -9.10
N SER A 137 -1.65 -14.48 -9.50
CA SER A 137 -2.59 -15.35 -8.76
C SER A 137 -2.12 -16.81 -8.63
N TYR A 138 -1.24 -17.26 -9.49
CA TYR A 138 -0.66 -18.60 -9.44
C TYR A 138 0.41 -18.77 -8.35
N ALA A 139 0.95 -17.67 -7.84
CA ALA A 139 1.96 -17.69 -6.80
C ALA A 139 1.34 -18.07 -5.46
N ALA A 140 2.02 -18.92 -4.71
CA ALA A 140 1.63 -19.27 -3.34
C ALA A 140 2.67 -18.66 -2.38
N PRO A 141 2.36 -17.57 -1.68
CA PRO A 141 3.30 -16.98 -0.76
C PRO A 141 3.62 -17.92 0.39
N GLU A 142 4.89 -17.94 0.77
CA GLU A 142 5.42 -18.67 1.91
C GLU A 142 6.21 -17.74 2.82
N PRO A 143 6.22 -18.03 4.13
CA PRO A 143 7.08 -17.29 5.06
C PRO A 143 8.54 -17.36 4.62
N SER A 144 9.24 -16.26 4.70
CA SER A 144 10.66 -16.16 4.36
C SER A 144 11.40 -15.18 5.27
N PRO A 145 12.71 -15.40 5.49
CA PRO A 145 13.54 -14.42 6.18
C PRO A 145 13.63 -13.12 5.40
N GLU A 146 13.43 -12.01 6.09
CA GLU A 146 13.56 -10.67 5.52
C GLU A 146 14.68 -9.88 6.18
N PRO A 147 15.53 -9.16 5.42
CA PRO A 147 16.60 -8.36 5.98
C PRO A 147 16.09 -7.34 6.99
N GLY A 148 16.67 -7.36 8.20
CA GLY A 148 16.29 -6.44 9.28
C GLY A 148 15.17 -6.94 10.19
N TYR A 149 14.60 -8.11 9.92
CA TYR A 149 13.61 -8.77 10.77
C TYR A 149 14.22 -9.98 11.49
N THR A 150 13.76 -10.24 12.70
CA THR A 150 14.18 -11.43 13.49
C THR A 150 13.32 -12.64 13.16
N ASP A 151 12.07 -12.40 12.78
CA ASP A 151 11.10 -13.42 12.47
C ASP A 151 10.85 -13.48 10.95
N GLU A 152 10.47 -14.63 10.45
CA GLU A 152 10.03 -14.76 9.08
C GLU A 152 8.79 -13.89 8.83
N VAL A 153 8.68 -13.37 7.63
CA VAL A 153 7.55 -12.56 7.18
C VAL A 153 6.87 -13.27 6.02
N ILE A 154 5.55 -13.28 6.01
CA ILE A 154 4.78 -13.64 4.83
C ILE A 154 4.18 -12.38 4.22
N MET A 155 4.21 -12.30 2.89
CA MET A 155 3.59 -11.20 2.15
C MET A 155 2.86 -11.68 0.91
N ALA A 156 1.77 -11.00 0.57
CA ALA A 156 1.05 -11.14 -0.69
C ALA A 156 0.99 -9.79 -1.39
N SER A 157 1.19 -9.78 -2.70
CA SER A 157 1.16 -8.57 -3.51
C SER A 157 0.53 -8.86 -4.86
N GLY A 158 -0.27 -7.94 -5.36
CA GLY A 158 -0.93 -8.06 -6.66
C GLY A 158 0.03 -8.05 -7.85
N SER A 159 1.27 -7.61 -7.66
CA SER A 159 2.28 -7.53 -8.71
C SER A 159 3.70 -7.60 -8.14
N PHE A 160 4.16 -8.80 -7.83
CA PHE A 160 5.55 -9.02 -7.39
C PHE A 160 6.58 -8.61 -8.45
N THR A 161 6.28 -8.84 -9.71
CA THR A 161 7.21 -8.63 -10.81
C THR A 161 7.51 -7.16 -11.07
N GLN A 162 6.62 -6.25 -10.71
CA GLN A 162 6.79 -4.81 -10.95
C GLN A 162 7.19 -4.03 -9.69
N GLY A 163 7.18 -4.66 -8.52
CA GLY A 163 7.44 -3.98 -7.25
C GLY A 163 6.43 -2.89 -6.90
N SER A 164 5.34 -2.77 -7.65
CA SER A 164 4.23 -1.87 -7.36
C SER A 164 3.42 -2.44 -6.20
N THR A 165 2.94 -1.59 -5.31
CA THR A 165 2.27 -2.03 -4.08
C THR A 165 1.05 -1.21 -3.76
N ILE A 166 0.30 -0.79 -4.79
CA ILE A 166 -0.99 -0.13 -4.60
C ILE A 166 -2.18 -1.05 -4.92
N GLU A 167 -1.92 -2.22 -5.47
CA GLU A 167 -2.88 -3.31 -5.54
C GLU A 167 -3.19 -3.82 -4.12
N LEU A 168 -4.21 -4.66 -4.02
CA LEU A 168 -4.50 -5.32 -2.76
C LEU A 168 -3.30 -6.17 -2.34
N SER A 169 -2.76 -5.87 -1.18
CA SER A 169 -1.60 -6.55 -0.61
C SER A 169 -1.74 -6.71 0.89
N CYS A 170 -1.05 -7.68 1.44
CA CYS A 170 -0.95 -7.84 2.88
C CYS A 170 0.38 -8.50 3.25
N ASP A 171 0.80 -8.23 4.47
CA ASP A 171 1.97 -8.86 5.08
C ASP A 171 1.78 -9.05 6.58
N GLY A 172 2.65 -9.84 7.17
CA GLY A 172 2.72 -10.00 8.62
C GLY A 172 3.89 -10.88 9.06
N PRO A 173 4.48 -10.59 10.23
CA PRO A 173 5.53 -11.41 10.81
C PRO A 173 4.95 -12.69 11.42
N LEU A 174 5.68 -13.81 11.29
CA LEU A 174 5.31 -15.11 11.85
C LEU A 174 5.63 -15.18 13.35
N ARG A 175 5.09 -14.25 14.11
CA ARG A 175 5.19 -14.19 15.57
C ARG A 175 3.87 -13.76 16.18
N GLU A 176 3.59 -14.19 17.38
CA GLU A 176 2.41 -13.74 18.13
C GLU A 176 2.41 -12.20 18.30
N PRO A 177 1.22 -11.58 18.14
CA PRO A 177 -0.11 -12.15 17.92
C PRO A 177 -0.47 -12.46 16.46
N TYR A 178 0.48 -12.59 15.54
CA TYR A 178 0.30 -12.81 14.10
C TYR A 178 -0.46 -11.67 13.44
N THR A 179 0.03 -10.47 13.66
CA THR A 179 -0.59 -9.26 13.12
C THR A 179 -0.45 -9.21 11.60
N CYS A 180 -1.58 -9.10 10.92
CA CYS A 180 -1.66 -8.89 9.48
C CYS A 180 -1.90 -7.42 9.17
N TYR A 181 -1.17 -6.89 8.21
CA TYR A 181 -1.33 -5.54 7.66
C TYR A 181 -1.86 -5.66 6.24
N LEU A 182 -3.11 -5.25 6.02
CA LEU A 182 -3.79 -5.25 4.72
C LEU A 182 -3.87 -3.83 4.19
N GLN A 183 -3.56 -3.63 2.91
CA GLN A 183 -3.63 -2.31 2.29
C GLN A 183 -3.89 -2.39 0.79
N GLY A 184 -4.22 -1.23 0.20
CA GLY A 184 -4.32 -1.08 -1.24
C GLY A 184 -5.66 -1.48 -1.82
N GLY A 185 -5.63 -1.72 -3.12
CA GLY A 185 -6.80 -2.00 -3.92
C GLY A 185 -7.11 -0.88 -4.90
N LEU A 186 -6.68 -1.03 -6.16
CA LEU A 186 -6.93 -0.08 -7.25
C LEU A 186 -8.40 -0.01 -7.66
N ASN A 187 -9.11 -1.11 -7.43
CA ASN A 187 -10.50 -1.29 -7.81
C ASN A 187 -11.23 -2.08 -6.73
N PHE A 188 -12.22 -1.47 -6.14
CA PHE A 188 -12.98 -2.08 -5.04
C PHE A 188 -13.67 -3.39 -5.43
N ALA A 189 -14.20 -3.51 -6.63
CA ALA A 189 -14.90 -4.72 -7.05
C ALA A 189 -13.95 -5.95 -7.06
N ALA A 190 -12.74 -5.79 -7.58
CA ALA A 190 -11.71 -6.84 -7.56
C ALA A 190 -11.19 -7.08 -6.14
N SER A 191 -10.87 -6.03 -5.41
CA SER A 191 -10.34 -6.13 -4.04
C SER A 191 -11.32 -6.78 -3.08
N ARG A 192 -12.62 -6.52 -3.25
CA ARG A 192 -13.68 -7.19 -2.47
C ARG A 192 -13.63 -8.71 -2.62
N ALA A 193 -13.43 -9.20 -3.83
CA ALA A 193 -13.27 -10.64 -4.06
C ALA A 193 -12.01 -11.17 -3.36
N GLY A 194 -10.91 -10.41 -3.42
CA GLY A 194 -9.67 -10.77 -2.74
C GLY A 194 -9.82 -10.86 -1.23
N VAL A 195 -10.50 -9.90 -0.61
CA VAL A 195 -10.75 -9.93 0.83
C VAL A 195 -11.64 -11.12 1.22
N LEU A 196 -12.65 -11.45 0.41
CA LEU A 196 -13.50 -12.64 0.65
C LEU A 196 -12.69 -13.93 0.62
N LEU A 197 -11.85 -14.12 -0.40
CA LEU A 197 -10.98 -15.29 -0.51
C LEU A 197 -9.97 -15.36 0.64
N ALA A 198 -9.44 -14.21 1.07
CA ALA A 198 -8.53 -14.13 2.19
C ALA A 198 -9.17 -14.62 3.49
N VAL A 199 -10.36 -14.11 3.80
CA VAL A 199 -11.12 -14.52 5.00
C VAL A 199 -11.53 -15.98 4.92
N GLN A 200 -11.97 -16.45 3.75
CA GLN A 200 -12.31 -17.86 3.54
C GLN A 200 -11.11 -18.77 3.81
N ASN A 201 -9.96 -18.48 3.21
CA ASN A 201 -8.76 -19.29 3.38
C ASN A 201 -8.18 -19.24 4.80
N ALA A 202 -8.40 -18.15 5.52
CA ALA A 202 -7.91 -18.01 6.89
C ALA A 202 -8.78 -18.72 7.92
N TYR A 203 -10.11 -18.66 7.76
CA TYR A 203 -11.04 -19.01 8.85
C TYR A 203 -12.09 -20.06 8.50
N PHE A 204 -12.22 -20.45 7.23
CA PHE A 204 -13.25 -21.40 6.77
C PHE A 204 -12.67 -22.51 5.89
N LYS A 205 -11.47 -22.99 6.23
CA LYS A 205 -10.92 -24.18 5.59
C LYS A 205 -11.75 -25.40 6.02
N ASP A 206 -12.31 -26.11 5.03
CA ASP A 206 -12.87 -27.44 5.22
C ASP A 206 -11.77 -28.48 5.49
#